data_2a3cf7a27eb5b28355e3c4ec5a547873
#
_entry.id   2a3cf7a27eb5b28355e3c4ec5a547873
#
_cell.length_a   1.000
_cell.length_b   1.000
_cell.length_c   1.000
_cell.angle_alpha   90.00
_cell.angle_beta   90.00
_cell.angle_gamma   90.00
#
_symmetry.space_group_name_H-M   'P 1'
#
loop_
_entity.id
_entity.type
_entity.pdbx_description
1 polymer ?
#
loop_
_entity_poly.entity_id
_entity_poly.type
_entity_poly.pdbx_seq_one_letter_code
_entity_poly.pdbx_strand_id
1 'polypeptide(L)'
;MEPFVGRQAELDLLAGVVAVAEAGITVVEVVGEPGIGKSRLLHEAGPRAAAHGFTVLTGRAGEFEQELPFGVFQDALAEGFPGSADDSPGGWRALHRAVSAVLTPRTVVVLDDLHWADEASVQLLAHLIRRPPAGPLVLWLAHRPRQLPDKMAAVLHEPWTAPVHRVELTALDYAAAEQLLAGLPLPQRRARYTAAEGNPLDLGILARTAGPHTGAGALLAEFGQLSDRARLVAQAAAVLGDQVEPELVAVAAGLAPAQT
;
A
#
# COMPACT_ATOMS: atom_id res chain seq x y z
N MET A 1 10.64 -16.76 -2.50
CA MET A 1 10.15 -15.52 -1.89
C MET A 1 11.36 -14.82 -1.27
N GLU A 2 11.58 -13.55 -1.52
CA GLU A 2 12.70 -12.79 -0.93
C GLU A 2 12.53 -12.70 0.60
N PRO A 3 13.62 -12.77 1.37
CA PRO A 3 13.53 -12.67 2.82
C PRO A 3 13.03 -11.29 3.25
N PHE A 4 12.25 -11.24 4.32
CA PHE A 4 11.84 -9.99 4.95
C PHE A 4 12.89 -9.60 6.00
N VAL A 5 13.51 -8.45 5.83
CA VAL A 5 14.70 -8.06 6.62
C VAL A 5 14.59 -6.65 7.18
N GLY A 6 15.25 -6.37 8.29
CA GLY A 6 15.49 -5.03 8.83
C GLY A 6 14.26 -4.26 9.30
N ARG A 7 13.13 -4.93 9.59
CA ARG A 7 11.85 -4.29 9.97
C ARG A 7 11.22 -4.89 11.23
N GLN A 8 12.05 -5.44 12.11
CA GLN A 8 11.53 -6.13 13.29
C GLN A 8 10.85 -5.16 14.26
N ALA A 9 11.39 -3.96 14.43
CA ALA A 9 10.84 -2.95 15.32
C ALA A 9 9.45 -2.48 14.86
N GLU A 10 9.28 -2.28 13.54
CA GLU A 10 8.00 -1.90 12.96
C GLU A 10 6.97 -3.02 13.05
N LEU A 11 7.38 -4.28 12.83
CA LEU A 11 6.51 -5.44 13.04
C LEU A 11 6.08 -5.60 14.49
N ASP A 12 6.98 -5.38 15.43
CA ASP A 12 6.70 -5.49 16.86
C ASP A 12 5.77 -4.36 17.32
N LEU A 13 5.90 -3.15 16.74
CA LEU A 13 4.97 -2.06 16.98
C LEU A 13 3.57 -2.42 16.49
N LEU A 14 3.42 -2.87 15.24
CA LEU A 14 2.13 -3.28 14.67
C LEU A 14 1.47 -4.39 15.50
N ALA A 15 2.24 -5.40 15.89
CA ALA A 15 1.75 -6.49 16.74
C ALA A 15 1.38 -6.01 18.14
N GLY A 16 2.19 -5.11 18.73
CA GLY A 16 1.94 -4.53 20.04
C GLY A 16 0.66 -3.71 20.09
N VAL A 17 0.39 -2.90 19.05
CA VAL A 17 -0.88 -2.15 18.93
C VAL A 17 -2.07 -3.10 18.89
N VAL A 18 -2.00 -4.16 18.12
CA VAL A 18 -3.07 -5.18 18.04
C VAL A 18 -3.28 -5.88 19.36
N ALA A 19 -2.18 -6.24 20.06
CA ALA A 19 -2.24 -6.99 21.34
C ALA A 19 -2.98 -6.21 22.44
N VAL A 20 -2.89 -4.88 22.44
CA VAL A 20 -3.50 -4.01 23.45
C VAL A 20 -4.78 -3.31 22.98
N ALA A 21 -5.24 -3.58 21.74
CA ALA A 21 -6.42 -2.94 21.20
C ALA A 21 -7.68 -3.35 21.98
N GLU A 22 -8.35 -2.34 22.52
CA GLU A 22 -9.64 -2.44 23.23
C GLU A 22 -10.80 -1.99 22.32
N ALA A 23 -12.02 -1.96 22.87
CA ALA A 23 -13.18 -1.49 22.14
C ALA A 23 -12.98 -0.06 21.61
N GLY A 24 -13.37 0.14 20.36
CA GLY A 24 -13.16 1.38 19.63
C GLY A 24 -12.19 1.21 18.47
N ILE A 25 -11.57 2.32 18.05
CA ILE A 25 -10.69 2.34 16.88
C ILE A 25 -9.27 2.76 17.28
N THR A 26 -8.29 2.10 16.70
CA THR A 26 -6.87 2.51 16.75
C THR A 26 -6.35 2.63 15.32
N VAL A 27 -5.65 3.70 15.02
CA VAL A 27 -5.09 3.96 13.69
C VAL A 27 -3.58 3.81 13.73
N VAL A 28 -3.03 3.10 12.77
CA VAL A 28 -1.59 3.05 12.51
C VAL A 28 -1.34 3.51 11.08
N GLU A 29 -0.67 4.64 10.95
CA GLU A 29 -0.18 5.13 9.67
C GLU A 29 1.18 4.51 9.35
N VAL A 30 1.29 3.90 8.16
CA VAL A 30 2.56 3.39 7.62
C VAL A 30 2.96 4.27 6.45
N VAL A 31 3.94 5.12 6.67
CA VAL A 31 4.36 6.17 5.73
C VAL A 31 5.73 5.85 5.16
N GLY A 32 5.94 6.13 3.90
CA GLY A 32 7.27 5.97 3.29
C GLY A 32 7.25 6.10 1.77
N GLU A 33 8.43 6.27 1.21
CA GLU A 33 8.63 6.46 -0.23
C GLU A 33 8.24 5.21 -1.05
N PRO A 34 8.06 5.34 -2.38
CA PRO A 34 7.84 4.18 -3.26
C PRO A 34 8.93 3.11 -3.08
N GLY A 35 8.53 1.85 -3.12
CA GLY A 35 9.49 0.73 -3.02
C GLY A 35 10.09 0.47 -1.63
N ILE A 36 9.79 1.29 -0.61
CA ILE A 36 10.38 1.19 0.72
C ILE A 36 9.90 -0.02 1.54
N GLY A 37 8.86 -0.72 1.08
CA GLY A 37 8.38 -1.96 1.68
C GLY A 37 7.13 -1.82 2.55
N LYS A 38 6.29 -0.78 2.38
CA LYS A 38 5.03 -0.61 3.14
C LYS A 38 4.11 -1.82 3.02
N SER A 39 3.71 -2.17 1.80
CA SER A 39 2.83 -3.32 1.52
C SER A 39 3.40 -4.63 2.05
N ARG A 40 4.73 -4.81 1.95
CA ARG A 40 5.40 -6.01 2.46
C ARG A 40 5.35 -6.07 3.99
N LEU A 41 5.58 -4.95 4.68
CA LEU A 41 5.45 -4.87 6.14
C LEU A 41 4.03 -5.24 6.59
N LEU A 42 3.00 -4.68 5.96
CA LEU A 42 1.60 -4.96 6.30
C LEU A 42 1.24 -6.43 6.06
N HIS A 43 1.71 -7.00 4.96
CA HIS A 43 1.53 -8.42 4.66
C HIS A 43 2.19 -9.32 5.73
N GLU A 44 3.42 -9.03 6.15
CA GLU A 44 4.14 -9.79 7.18
C GLU A 44 3.53 -9.60 8.59
N ALA A 45 2.89 -8.45 8.85
CA ALA A 45 2.21 -8.19 10.11
C ALA A 45 0.87 -8.92 10.23
N GLY A 46 0.17 -9.19 9.10
CA GLY A 46 -1.14 -9.84 9.09
C GLY A 46 -1.23 -11.13 9.90
N PRO A 47 -0.35 -12.13 9.68
CA PRO A 47 -0.34 -13.37 10.45
C PRO A 47 -0.16 -13.15 11.96
N ARG A 48 0.58 -12.11 12.38
CA ARG A 48 0.74 -11.76 13.79
C ARG A 48 -0.56 -11.24 14.39
N ALA A 49 -1.29 -10.39 13.65
CA ALA A 49 -2.60 -9.92 14.07
C ALA A 49 -3.62 -11.09 14.16
N ALA A 50 -3.60 -12.00 13.19
CA ALA A 50 -4.44 -13.19 13.23
C ALA A 50 -4.14 -14.08 14.44
N ALA A 51 -2.87 -14.20 14.84
CA ALA A 51 -2.47 -14.94 16.05
C ALA A 51 -3.01 -14.30 17.34
N HIS A 52 -3.31 -12.99 17.33
CA HIS A 52 -4.00 -12.27 18.42
C HIS A 52 -5.54 -12.34 18.32
N GLY A 53 -6.09 -13.17 17.41
CA GLY A 53 -7.52 -13.40 17.26
C GLY A 53 -8.24 -12.32 16.48
N PHE A 54 -7.53 -11.51 15.66
CA PHE A 54 -8.14 -10.56 14.76
C PHE A 54 -8.38 -11.15 13.37
N THR A 55 -9.50 -10.81 12.78
CA THR A 55 -9.71 -10.98 11.33
C THR A 55 -8.93 -9.89 10.61
N VAL A 56 -8.14 -10.23 9.61
CA VAL A 56 -7.38 -9.26 8.82
C VAL A 56 -8.03 -9.14 7.45
N LEU A 57 -8.49 -7.93 7.14
CA LEU A 57 -9.10 -7.58 5.85
C LEU A 57 -8.15 -6.61 5.15
N THR A 58 -7.84 -6.89 3.89
CA THR A 58 -6.84 -6.10 3.15
C THR A 58 -7.46 -5.58 1.85
N GLY A 59 -7.38 -4.27 1.65
CA GLY A 59 -7.73 -3.62 0.40
C GLY A 59 -6.60 -2.69 -0.06
N ARG A 60 -6.52 -2.52 -1.36
CA ARG A 60 -5.55 -1.65 -2.00
C ARG A 60 -6.23 -0.65 -2.92
N ALA A 61 -5.87 0.62 -2.81
CA ALA A 61 -6.34 1.62 -3.74
C ALA A 61 -5.55 1.55 -5.06
N GLY A 62 -6.26 1.55 -6.18
CA GLY A 62 -5.66 1.52 -7.52
C GLY A 62 -5.55 2.92 -8.12
N GLU A 63 -4.44 3.17 -8.83
CA GLU A 63 -4.21 4.45 -9.51
C GLU A 63 -5.30 4.77 -10.54
N PHE A 64 -5.78 3.74 -11.27
CA PHE A 64 -6.81 3.86 -12.30
C PHE A 64 -8.24 3.64 -11.77
N GLU A 65 -8.42 3.48 -10.46
CA GLU A 65 -9.69 3.16 -9.82
C GLU A 65 -10.24 4.30 -8.96
N GLN A 66 -9.64 5.50 -9.05
CA GLN A 66 -10.03 6.66 -8.24
C GLN A 66 -11.47 7.14 -8.51
N GLU A 67 -12.04 6.78 -9.65
CA GLU A 67 -13.43 7.07 -9.99
C GLU A 67 -14.41 6.00 -9.48
N LEU A 68 -13.92 4.84 -9.01
CA LEU A 68 -14.76 3.78 -8.46
C LEU A 68 -15.08 4.05 -6.99
N PRO A 69 -16.34 4.39 -6.64
CA PRO A 69 -16.69 4.72 -5.28
C PRO A 69 -16.43 3.56 -4.34
N PHE A 70 -15.76 3.81 -3.22
CA PHE A 70 -15.41 2.82 -2.20
C PHE A 70 -14.43 1.73 -2.65
N GLY A 71 -13.63 1.97 -3.69
CA GLY A 71 -12.77 0.97 -4.31
C GLY A 71 -11.93 0.19 -3.29
N VAL A 72 -11.16 0.88 -2.44
CA VAL A 72 -10.32 0.22 -1.43
C VAL A 72 -11.11 -0.57 -0.38
N PHE A 73 -12.34 -0.16 -0.05
CA PHE A 73 -13.21 -0.90 0.86
C PHE A 73 -13.91 -2.07 0.18
N GLN A 74 -14.26 -1.94 -1.09
CA GLN A 74 -14.77 -3.08 -1.88
C GLN A 74 -13.72 -4.18 -1.97
N ASP A 75 -12.46 -3.82 -2.21
CA ASP A 75 -11.35 -4.79 -2.21
C ASP A 75 -11.15 -5.42 -0.82
N ALA A 76 -11.13 -4.60 0.24
CA ALA A 76 -10.93 -5.09 1.61
C ALA A 76 -12.05 -6.00 2.12
N LEU A 77 -13.30 -5.69 1.82
CA LEU A 77 -14.48 -6.39 2.34
C LEU A 77 -15.02 -7.44 1.35
N ALA A 78 -14.61 -7.38 0.08
CA ALA A 78 -15.03 -8.27 -0.98
C ALA A 78 -16.58 -8.49 -0.97
N GLU A 79 -17.03 -9.73 -0.92
CA GLU A 79 -18.46 -10.07 -0.88
C GLU A 79 -19.21 -9.50 0.35
N GLY A 80 -18.48 -9.13 1.40
CA GLY A 80 -19.05 -8.50 2.61
C GLY A 80 -19.33 -7.00 2.46
N PHE A 81 -18.92 -6.35 1.35
CA PHE A 81 -19.21 -4.93 1.17
C PHE A 81 -20.70 -4.73 0.85
N PRO A 82 -21.41 -3.87 1.61
CA PRO A 82 -22.88 -3.77 1.54
C PRO A 82 -23.41 -2.98 0.32
N GLY A 83 -22.53 -2.62 -0.63
CA GLY A 83 -22.91 -1.82 -1.80
C GLY A 83 -22.76 -0.31 -1.59
N SER A 84 -23.23 0.48 -2.57
CA SER A 84 -23.12 1.95 -2.53
C SER A 84 -24.15 2.58 -1.61
N ALA A 85 -23.75 3.68 -0.94
CA ALA A 85 -24.71 4.57 -0.33
C ALA A 85 -25.43 5.39 -1.41
N ASP A 86 -26.71 5.71 -1.19
CA ASP A 86 -27.30 6.87 -1.86
C ASP A 86 -26.71 8.15 -1.21
N ASP A 87 -26.69 9.26 -1.95
CA ASP A 87 -26.11 10.52 -1.47
C ASP A 87 -26.92 11.18 -0.33
N SER A 88 -27.96 10.52 0.15
CA SER A 88 -28.76 11.01 1.27
C SER A 88 -28.03 10.77 2.61
N PRO A 89 -28.28 11.63 3.62
CA PRO A 89 -27.78 11.38 4.98
C PRO A 89 -28.27 10.05 5.57
N GLY A 90 -29.38 9.51 5.07
CA GLY A 90 -29.91 8.19 5.44
C GLY A 90 -29.09 7.05 4.86
N GLY A 91 -28.72 7.15 3.57
CA GLY A 91 -27.88 6.19 2.87
C GLY A 91 -26.49 6.05 3.50
N TRP A 92 -25.84 7.16 3.81
CA TRP A 92 -24.56 7.16 4.51
C TRP A 92 -24.62 6.48 5.88
N ARG A 93 -25.69 6.73 6.66
CA ARG A 93 -25.86 6.04 7.95
C ARG A 93 -26.14 4.55 7.78
N ALA A 94 -26.85 4.16 6.74
CA ALA A 94 -27.12 2.75 6.44
C ALA A 94 -25.83 2.03 6.04
N LEU A 95 -25.05 2.62 5.13
CA LEU A 95 -23.74 2.10 4.71
C LEU A 95 -22.80 1.95 5.91
N HIS A 96 -22.64 3.00 6.71
CA HIS A 96 -21.79 2.95 7.90
C HIS A 96 -22.20 1.83 8.86
N ARG A 97 -23.50 1.64 9.13
CA ARG A 97 -23.99 0.56 9.99
C ARG A 97 -23.68 -0.82 9.41
N ALA A 98 -23.89 -0.98 8.11
CA ALA A 98 -23.66 -2.24 7.43
C ALA A 98 -22.15 -2.59 7.41
N VAL A 99 -21.28 -1.64 7.07
CA VAL A 99 -19.82 -1.82 7.15
C VAL A 99 -19.38 -2.10 8.59
N SER A 100 -19.90 -1.35 9.57
CA SER A 100 -19.57 -1.57 10.98
C SER A 100 -19.97 -2.96 11.46
N ALA A 101 -21.07 -3.54 10.96
CA ALA A 101 -21.49 -4.89 11.31
C ALA A 101 -20.51 -5.97 10.77
N VAL A 102 -19.92 -5.73 9.59
CA VAL A 102 -18.89 -6.63 9.03
C VAL A 102 -17.57 -6.52 9.81
N LEU A 103 -17.25 -5.33 10.32
CA LEU A 103 -16.00 -5.05 11.04
C LEU A 103 -16.00 -5.48 12.52
N THR A 104 -17.02 -6.20 12.95
CA THR A 104 -17.06 -6.78 14.30
C THR A 104 -16.97 -8.31 14.22
N PRO A 105 -16.28 -9.01 15.18
CA PRO A 105 -15.89 -8.53 16.51
C PRO A 105 -14.49 -7.92 16.65
N ARG A 106 -13.44 -8.47 16.11
CA ARG A 106 -12.03 -8.02 16.26
C ARG A 106 -11.42 -7.98 14.87
N THR A 107 -11.23 -6.78 14.34
CA THR A 107 -10.82 -6.64 12.94
C THR A 107 -9.63 -5.70 12.80
N VAL A 108 -8.65 -6.12 12.00
CA VAL A 108 -7.64 -5.25 11.40
C VAL A 108 -8.05 -4.99 9.96
N VAL A 109 -8.22 -3.73 9.59
CA VAL A 109 -8.43 -3.33 8.20
C VAL A 109 -7.14 -2.71 7.68
N VAL A 110 -6.55 -3.34 6.70
CA VAL A 110 -5.37 -2.86 5.99
C VAL A 110 -5.83 -2.13 4.74
N LEU A 111 -5.53 -0.84 4.63
CA LEU A 111 -5.79 -0.04 3.45
C LEU A 111 -4.46 0.46 2.88
N ASP A 112 -4.04 -0.14 1.77
CA ASP A 112 -2.76 0.15 1.14
C ASP A 112 -2.92 1.17 0.00
N ASP A 113 -1.84 1.88 -0.30
CA ASP A 113 -1.74 2.89 -1.35
C ASP A 113 -2.84 3.98 -1.30
N LEU A 114 -3.22 4.42 -0.08
CA LEU A 114 -4.30 5.39 0.16
C LEU A 114 -4.13 6.74 -0.56
N HIS A 115 -2.98 7.03 -1.11
CA HIS A 115 -2.78 8.20 -1.98
C HIS A 115 -3.57 8.10 -3.30
N TRP A 116 -4.05 6.90 -3.66
CA TRP A 116 -4.94 6.65 -4.79
C TRP A 116 -6.42 6.45 -4.39
N ALA A 117 -6.76 6.63 -3.11
CA ALA A 117 -8.12 6.38 -2.64
C ALA A 117 -9.13 7.38 -3.24
N ASP A 118 -10.28 6.86 -3.62
CA ASP A 118 -11.41 7.64 -4.09
C ASP A 118 -12.06 8.46 -2.96
N GLU A 119 -12.82 9.48 -3.32
CA GLU A 119 -13.44 10.40 -2.36
C GLU A 119 -14.45 9.71 -1.42
N ALA A 120 -15.20 8.74 -1.92
CA ALA A 120 -16.19 8.02 -1.11
C ALA A 120 -15.50 7.13 -0.07
N SER A 121 -14.36 6.52 -0.43
CA SER A 121 -13.49 5.81 0.51
C SER A 121 -12.95 6.72 1.61
N VAL A 122 -12.49 7.92 1.26
CA VAL A 122 -12.02 8.93 2.24
C VAL A 122 -13.13 9.31 3.22
N GLN A 123 -14.34 9.54 2.71
CA GLN A 123 -15.51 9.89 3.53
C GLN A 123 -15.93 8.73 4.45
N LEU A 124 -15.91 7.48 3.94
CA LEU A 124 -16.23 6.31 4.76
C LEU A 124 -15.19 6.10 5.87
N LEU A 125 -13.90 6.24 5.56
CA LEU A 125 -12.82 6.19 6.55
C LEU A 125 -13.03 7.24 7.65
N ALA A 126 -13.30 8.49 7.28
CA ALA A 126 -13.61 9.56 8.24
C ALA A 126 -14.83 9.23 9.12
N HIS A 127 -15.87 8.62 8.53
CA HIS A 127 -17.04 8.17 9.28
C HIS A 127 -16.73 7.06 10.28
N LEU A 128 -15.93 6.06 9.90
CA LEU A 128 -15.50 4.97 10.77
C LEU A 128 -14.66 5.48 11.94
N ILE A 129 -13.73 6.41 11.68
CA ILE A 129 -12.89 7.01 12.72
C ILE A 129 -13.75 7.81 13.73
N ARG A 130 -14.69 8.61 13.24
CA ARG A 130 -15.59 9.41 14.11
C ARG A 130 -16.60 8.58 14.89
N ARG A 131 -17.02 7.44 14.36
CA ARG A 131 -18.05 6.56 14.90
C ARG A 131 -17.60 5.11 14.76
N PRO A 132 -16.66 4.66 15.61
CA PRO A 132 -16.13 3.32 15.50
C PRO A 132 -17.20 2.25 15.76
N PRO A 133 -17.05 1.06 15.17
CA PRO A 133 -17.87 -0.10 15.52
C PRO A 133 -17.69 -0.49 16.98
N ALA A 134 -18.60 -1.31 17.50
CA ALA A 134 -18.65 -1.67 18.92
C ALA A 134 -17.46 -2.54 19.39
N GLY A 135 -16.75 -3.21 18.48
CA GLY A 135 -15.58 -4.05 18.79
C GLY A 135 -14.25 -3.33 18.60
N PRO A 136 -13.13 -3.97 18.94
CA PRO A 136 -11.81 -3.47 18.59
C PRO A 136 -11.62 -3.44 17.08
N LEU A 137 -11.37 -2.25 16.53
CA LEU A 137 -11.01 -2.03 15.15
C LEU A 137 -9.63 -1.39 15.07
N VAL A 138 -8.72 -2.02 14.37
CA VAL A 138 -7.40 -1.46 14.08
C VAL A 138 -7.31 -1.15 12.59
N LEU A 139 -6.99 0.08 12.24
CA LEU A 139 -6.76 0.50 10.86
C LEU A 139 -5.25 0.59 10.61
N TRP A 140 -4.76 -0.17 9.65
CA TRP A 140 -3.40 -0.02 9.14
C TRP A 140 -3.48 0.69 7.78
N LEU A 141 -3.00 1.93 7.74
CA LEU A 141 -3.18 2.86 6.64
C LEU A 141 -1.84 3.17 6.00
N ALA A 142 -1.58 2.67 4.79
CA ALA A 142 -0.32 2.91 4.10
C ALA A 142 -0.47 3.96 3.00
N HIS A 143 0.46 4.91 2.98
CA HIS A 143 0.47 5.95 1.97
C HIS A 143 1.88 6.54 1.73
N ARG A 144 2.01 7.31 0.65
CA ARG A 144 3.21 8.09 0.35
C ARG A 144 3.07 9.51 0.93
N PRO A 145 4.10 10.04 1.63
CA PRO A 145 3.97 11.29 2.40
C PRO A 145 3.67 12.50 1.52
N ARG A 146 4.18 12.53 0.27
CA ARG A 146 4.05 13.68 -0.65
C ARG A 146 2.91 13.57 -1.64
N GLN A 147 2.19 12.46 -1.66
CA GLN A 147 1.14 12.18 -2.64
C GLN A 147 -0.24 12.00 -1.99
N LEU A 148 -0.33 12.21 -0.67
CA LEU A 148 -1.60 12.07 0.02
C LEU A 148 -2.53 13.23 -0.35
N PRO A 149 -3.76 12.96 -0.86
CA PRO A 149 -4.72 14.02 -1.17
C PRO A 149 -5.05 14.85 0.08
N ASP A 150 -5.28 16.16 -0.09
CA ASP A 150 -5.57 17.09 1.01
C ASP A 150 -6.72 16.63 1.89
N LYS A 151 -7.79 16.08 1.29
CA LYS A 151 -8.95 15.55 2.02
C LYS A 151 -8.57 14.36 2.90
N MET A 152 -7.71 13.46 2.40
CA MET A 152 -7.21 12.33 3.18
C MET A 152 -6.27 12.80 4.28
N ALA A 153 -5.37 13.73 3.97
CA ALA A 153 -4.49 14.34 4.96
C ALA A 153 -5.30 15.00 6.09
N ALA A 154 -6.37 15.73 5.76
CA ALA A 154 -7.27 16.30 6.74
C ALA A 154 -7.92 15.23 7.63
N VAL A 155 -8.36 14.10 7.06
CA VAL A 155 -8.92 12.98 7.82
C VAL A 155 -7.88 12.40 8.78
N LEU A 156 -6.63 12.19 8.35
CA LEU A 156 -5.60 11.56 9.19
C LEU A 156 -5.01 12.50 10.26
N HIS A 157 -4.99 13.81 10.01
CA HIS A 157 -4.40 14.80 10.93
C HIS A 157 -5.43 15.58 11.77
N GLU A 158 -6.72 15.30 11.59
CA GLU A 158 -7.75 15.88 12.47
C GLU A 158 -7.54 15.37 13.92
N PRO A 159 -7.72 16.20 14.95
CA PRO A 159 -7.56 15.76 16.34
C PRO A 159 -8.68 14.80 16.75
N TRP A 160 -8.50 13.54 16.39
CA TRP A 160 -9.42 12.46 16.76
C TRP A 160 -9.24 12.06 18.22
N THR A 161 -10.28 11.52 18.82
CA THR A 161 -10.18 10.83 20.11
C THR A 161 -9.51 9.46 20.00
N ALA A 162 -9.35 8.94 18.78
CA ALA A 162 -8.71 7.67 18.51
C ALA A 162 -7.19 7.76 18.68
N PRO A 163 -6.52 6.76 19.28
CA PRO A 163 -5.07 6.67 19.27
C PRO A 163 -4.54 6.54 17.84
N VAL A 164 -3.57 7.37 17.47
CA VAL A 164 -2.88 7.32 16.18
C VAL A 164 -1.41 7.03 16.42
N HIS A 165 -0.92 5.95 15.82
CA HIS A 165 0.50 5.60 15.80
C HIS A 165 1.05 5.83 14.40
N ARG A 166 2.22 6.44 14.28
CA ARG A 166 2.88 6.66 12.99
C ARG A 166 4.15 5.85 12.89
N VAL A 167 4.23 5.05 11.83
CA VAL A 167 5.39 4.25 11.45
C VAL A 167 5.95 4.83 10.17
N GLU A 168 7.09 5.48 10.25
CA GLU A 168 7.79 6.02 9.09
C GLU A 168 8.87 5.05 8.63
N LEU A 169 8.70 4.48 7.44
CA LEU A 169 9.68 3.57 6.86
C LEU A 169 10.77 4.37 6.14
N THR A 170 11.98 4.18 6.59
CA THR A 170 13.18 4.73 5.96
C THR A 170 13.93 3.66 5.16
N ALA A 171 14.98 4.02 4.45
CA ALA A 171 15.88 3.08 3.80
C ALA A 171 16.40 2.01 4.76
N LEU A 172 16.62 0.79 4.26
CA LEU A 172 17.27 -0.26 5.04
C LEU A 172 18.71 0.14 5.33
N ASP A 173 19.19 -0.19 6.53
CA ASP A 173 20.60 -0.09 6.81
C ASP A 173 21.40 -1.14 6.03
N TYR A 174 22.74 -1.00 6.01
CA TYR A 174 23.60 -1.90 5.27
C TYR A 174 23.50 -3.35 5.79
N ALA A 175 23.34 -3.54 7.09
CA ALA A 175 23.31 -4.88 7.70
C ALA A 175 22.06 -5.67 7.27
N ALA A 176 20.91 -4.99 7.21
CA ALA A 176 19.67 -5.57 6.68
C ALA A 176 19.77 -5.79 5.16
N ALA A 177 20.27 -4.79 4.41
CA ALA A 177 20.43 -4.87 2.96
C ALA A 177 21.42 -5.98 2.55
N GLU A 178 22.45 -6.24 3.33
CA GLU A 178 23.42 -7.31 3.06
C GLU A 178 22.78 -8.69 3.01
N GLN A 179 21.71 -8.92 3.77
CA GLN A 179 20.95 -10.18 3.74
C GLN A 179 20.24 -10.37 2.40
N LEU A 180 19.71 -9.29 1.81
CA LEU A 180 19.10 -9.33 0.46
C LEU A 180 20.17 -9.56 -0.63
N LEU A 181 21.37 -9.07 -0.41
CA LEU A 181 22.50 -9.14 -1.34
C LEU A 181 23.42 -10.34 -1.08
N ALA A 182 23.06 -11.28 -0.18
CA ALA A 182 23.93 -12.36 0.27
C ALA A 182 24.47 -13.25 -0.86
N GLY A 183 23.75 -13.38 -1.98
CA GLY A 183 24.20 -14.11 -3.17
C GLY A 183 25.31 -13.45 -3.97
N LEU A 184 25.70 -12.20 -3.65
CA LEU A 184 26.69 -11.43 -4.40
C LEU A 184 28.04 -11.36 -3.68
N PRO A 185 29.16 -11.20 -4.43
CA PRO A 185 30.46 -10.90 -3.84
C PRO A 185 30.48 -9.60 -3.05
N LEU A 186 31.24 -9.55 -1.94
CA LEU A 186 31.29 -8.40 -1.02
C LEU A 186 31.49 -7.03 -1.71
N PRO A 187 32.43 -6.88 -2.68
CA PRO A 187 32.58 -5.59 -3.35
C PRO A 187 31.33 -5.13 -4.10
N GLN A 188 30.58 -6.08 -4.68
CA GLN A 188 29.36 -5.79 -5.41
C GLN A 188 28.23 -5.42 -4.46
N ARG A 189 28.12 -6.02 -3.26
CA ARG A 189 27.10 -5.68 -2.27
C ARG A 189 27.13 -4.21 -1.91
N ARG A 190 28.34 -3.66 -1.60
CA ARG A 190 28.49 -2.24 -1.26
C ARG A 190 28.10 -1.31 -2.40
N ALA A 191 28.58 -1.61 -3.60
CA ALA A 191 28.24 -0.80 -4.78
C ALA A 191 26.73 -0.78 -5.04
N ARG A 192 26.05 -1.92 -4.92
CA ARG A 192 24.60 -2.02 -5.12
C ARG A 192 23.80 -1.35 -4.00
N TYR A 193 24.25 -1.48 -2.76
CA TYR A 193 23.65 -0.76 -1.63
C TYR A 193 23.71 0.76 -1.83
N THR A 194 24.86 1.28 -2.24
CA THR A 194 25.02 2.71 -2.52
C THR A 194 24.13 3.15 -3.68
N ALA A 195 24.05 2.34 -4.75
CA ALA A 195 23.22 2.65 -5.92
C ALA A 195 21.71 2.62 -5.63
N ALA A 196 21.28 1.73 -4.72
CA ALA A 196 19.87 1.61 -4.28
C ALA A 196 19.52 2.58 -3.15
N GLU A 197 20.48 3.26 -2.55
CA GLU A 197 20.29 4.12 -1.37
C GLU A 197 19.55 3.40 -0.22
N GLY A 198 19.67 2.08 -0.14
CA GLY A 198 18.98 1.23 0.83
C GLY A 198 17.50 0.99 0.55
N ASN A 199 16.95 1.39 -0.61
CA ASN A 199 15.58 1.09 -0.99
C ASN A 199 15.41 -0.41 -1.27
N PRO A 200 14.49 -1.13 -0.58
CA PRO A 200 14.34 -2.58 -0.73
C PRO A 200 13.97 -3.04 -2.15
N LEU A 201 13.14 -2.27 -2.85
CA LEU A 201 12.75 -2.59 -4.23
C LEU A 201 13.96 -2.54 -5.16
N ASP A 202 14.73 -1.44 -5.09
CA ASP A 202 15.92 -1.25 -5.92
C ASP A 202 16.99 -2.27 -5.56
N LEU A 203 17.17 -2.60 -4.28
CA LEU A 203 18.07 -3.67 -3.83
C LEU A 203 17.67 -5.02 -4.43
N GLY A 204 16.38 -5.36 -4.41
CA GLY A 204 15.88 -6.60 -5.01
C GLY A 204 16.10 -6.66 -6.52
N ILE A 205 15.87 -5.57 -7.25
CA ILE A 205 16.15 -5.45 -8.68
C ILE A 205 17.65 -5.61 -8.94
N LEU A 206 18.47 -4.84 -8.22
CA LEU A 206 19.92 -4.87 -8.38
C LEU A 206 20.54 -6.23 -7.98
N ALA A 207 19.95 -6.95 -7.03
CA ALA A 207 20.43 -8.29 -6.67
C ALA A 207 20.29 -9.31 -7.80
N ARG A 208 19.29 -9.15 -8.67
CA ARG A 208 18.99 -10.06 -9.79
C ARG A 208 19.69 -9.68 -11.10
N THR A 209 20.07 -8.41 -11.26
CA THR A 209 20.69 -7.94 -12.50
C THR A 209 22.19 -8.22 -12.55
N ALA A 210 22.69 -8.71 -13.67
CA ALA A 210 24.12 -8.88 -13.91
C ALA A 210 24.73 -7.55 -14.41
N GLY A 211 25.70 -6.98 -13.66
CA GLY A 211 26.45 -5.79 -14.06
C GLY A 211 26.37 -4.62 -13.08
N PRO A 212 27.22 -3.59 -13.24
CA PRO A 212 27.21 -2.38 -12.43
C PRO A 212 26.14 -1.42 -12.97
N HIS A 213 24.91 -1.55 -12.50
CA HIS A 213 23.82 -0.65 -12.87
C HIS A 213 23.44 0.25 -11.68
N THR A 214 23.11 1.50 -11.98
CA THR A 214 22.35 2.38 -11.07
C THR A 214 20.91 1.89 -11.01
N GLY A 215 20.09 2.32 -10.02
CA GLY A 215 18.67 1.94 -9.91
C GLY A 215 17.92 2.13 -11.23
N ALA A 216 18.13 3.26 -11.91
CA ALA A 216 17.59 3.50 -13.26
C ALA A 216 18.13 2.51 -14.32
N GLY A 217 19.40 2.12 -14.24
CA GLY A 217 19.99 1.13 -15.15
C GLY A 217 19.48 -0.28 -14.93
N ALA A 218 19.09 -0.62 -13.69
CA ALA A 218 18.46 -1.91 -13.37
C ALA A 218 17.03 -1.99 -13.92
N LEU A 219 16.25 -0.93 -13.76
CA LEU A 219 14.91 -0.80 -14.38
C LEU A 219 15.01 -0.89 -15.91
N LEU A 220 16.00 -0.22 -16.52
CA LEU A 220 16.26 -0.32 -17.96
C LEU A 220 16.66 -1.74 -18.39
N ALA A 221 17.39 -2.50 -17.55
CA ALA A 221 17.76 -3.89 -17.83
C ALA A 221 16.54 -4.82 -17.75
N GLU A 222 15.65 -4.64 -16.77
CA GLU A 222 14.35 -5.34 -16.71
C GLU A 222 13.45 -4.98 -17.92
N PHE A 223 13.43 -3.70 -18.26
CA PHE A 223 12.75 -3.20 -19.47
C PHE A 223 13.29 -3.85 -20.73
N GLY A 224 14.60 -4.12 -20.79
CA GLY A 224 15.24 -4.85 -21.88
C GLY A 224 14.82 -6.31 -22.02
N GLN A 225 14.29 -6.93 -20.97
CA GLN A 225 13.79 -8.31 -20.98
C GLN A 225 12.31 -8.42 -21.39
N LEU A 226 11.61 -7.30 -21.50
CA LEU A 226 10.23 -7.29 -22.01
C LEU A 226 10.20 -7.73 -23.48
N SER A 227 9.12 -8.39 -23.89
CA SER A 227 8.85 -8.62 -25.30
C SER A 227 8.79 -7.27 -26.04
N ASP A 228 9.08 -7.26 -27.34
CA ASP A 228 9.08 -6.02 -28.14
C ASP A 228 7.75 -5.27 -28.01
N ARG A 229 6.65 -6.00 -27.89
CA ARG A 229 5.30 -5.46 -27.71
C ARG A 229 5.10 -4.84 -26.32
N ALA A 230 5.49 -5.53 -25.25
CA ALA A 230 5.42 -5.01 -23.89
C ALA A 230 6.33 -3.78 -23.72
N ARG A 231 7.47 -3.77 -24.43
CA ARG A 231 8.38 -2.62 -24.43
C ARG A 231 7.77 -1.40 -25.11
N LEU A 232 7.09 -1.56 -26.25
CA LEU A 232 6.39 -0.46 -26.92
C LEU A 232 5.29 0.11 -26.04
N VAL A 233 4.50 -0.72 -25.36
CA VAL A 233 3.46 -0.29 -24.42
C VAL A 233 4.07 0.52 -23.27
N ALA A 234 5.13 0.00 -22.64
CA ALA A 234 5.78 0.68 -21.54
C ALA A 234 6.46 2.01 -21.95
N GLN A 235 7.03 2.08 -23.19
CA GLN A 235 7.57 3.32 -23.74
C GLN A 235 6.47 4.35 -24.02
N ALA A 236 5.35 3.92 -24.60
CA ALA A 236 4.21 4.79 -24.84
C ALA A 236 3.64 5.34 -23.53
N ALA A 237 3.46 4.48 -22.51
CA ALA A 237 3.02 4.90 -21.19
C ALA A 237 3.99 5.91 -20.54
N ALA A 238 5.30 5.67 -20.61
CA ALA A 238 6.31 6.58 -20.08
C ALA A 238 6.32 7.96 -20.74
N VAL A 239 5.97 8.04 -22.03
CA VAL A 239 5.88 9.32 -22.77
C VAL A 239 4.58 10.06 -22.46
N LEU A 240 3.50 9.32 -22.24
CA LEU A 240 2.17 9.90 -22.01
C LEU A 240 1.97 10.35 -20.55
N GLY A 241 2.77 9.83 -19.59
CA GLY A 241 2.75 10.20 -18.17
C GLY A 241 1.87 9.30 -17.31
N ASP A 242 1.74 9.66 -16.02
CA ASP A 242 1.19 8.79 -14.98
C ASP A 242 -0.35 8.64 -14.97
N GLN A 243 -1.06 9.37 -15.83
CA GLN A 243 -2.54 9.33 -15.90
C GLN A 243 -2.98 9.16 -17.35
N VAL A 244 -2.91 7.94 -17.86
CA VAL A 244 -3.25 7.67 -19.24
C VAL A 244 -4.20 6.48 -19.36
N GLU A 245 -5.27 6.67 -20.10
CA GLU A 245 -6.20 5.60 -20.44
C GLU A 245 -5.48 4.50 -21.25
N PRO A 246 -5.71 3.21 -20.93
CA PRO A 246 -5.08 2.09 -21.62
C PRO A 246 -5.25 2.12 -23.14
N GLU A 247 -6.40 2.62 -23.62
CA GLU A 247 -6.70 2.80 -25.03
C GLU A 247 -5.74 3.81 -25.70
N LEU A 248 -5.39 4.90 -24.99
CA LEU A 248 -4.47 5.90 -25.52
C LEU A 248 -3.05 5.35 -25.58
N VAL A 249 -2.66 4.56 -24.57
CA VAL A 249 -1.37 3.85 -24.56
C VAL A 249 -1.30 2.87 -25.74
N ALA A 250 -2.39 2.10 -26.00
CA ALA A 250 -2.46 1.19 -27.12
C ALA A 250 -2.27 1.89 -28.45
N VAL A 251 -2.97 3.02 -28.66
CA VAL A 251 -2.86 3.83 -29.88
C VAL A 251 -1.44 4.37 -30.04
N ALA A 252 -0.85 4.93 -28.96
CA ALA A 252 0.52 5.45 -29.00
C ALA A 252 1.57 4.36 -29.24
N ALA A 253 1.32 3.14 -28.77
CA ALA A 253 2.16 1.96 -29.05
C ALA A 253 1.91 1.34 -30.44
N GLY A 254 0.96 1.86 -31.23
CA GLY A 254 0.59 1.29 -32.53
C GLY A 254 -0.12 -0.07 -32.44
N LEU A 255 -0.83 -0.34 -31.32
CA LEU A 255 -1.53 -1.58 -31.05
C LEU A 255 -3.05 -1.36 -31.09
N ALA A 256 -3.80 -2.43 -31.40
CA ALA A 256 -5.25 -2.40 -31.22
C ALA A 256 -5.58 -2.46 -29.70
N PRO A 257 -6.63 -1.74 -29.22
CA PRO A 257 -6.95 -1.62 -27.79
C PRO A 257 -7.11 -2.97 -27.05
N ALA A 258 -7.64 -3.99 -27.73
CA ALA A 258 -7.78 -5.34 -27.16
C ALA A 258 -6.44 -6.09 -26.95
N GLN A 259 -5.33 -5.45 -27.19
CA GLN A 259 -3.98 -6.04 -27.19
C GLN A 259 -3.04 -5.38 -26.15
N THR A 260 -3.53 -4.42 -25.36
CA THR A 260 -2.87 -3.82 -24.21
C THR A 260 -3.33 -4.46 -22.89
#